data_74bd776f78c2daad1c2fd65b670cf11c
#
_entry.id   74bd776f78c2daad1c2fd65b670cf11c
#
_cell.length_a   1.000
_cell.length_b   1.000
_cell.length_c   1.000
_cell.angle_alpha   90.00
_cell.angle_beta   90.00
_cell.angle_gamma   90.00
#
_symmetry.space_group_name_H-M   'P 1'
#
loop_
_entity.id
_entity.type
_entity.pdbx_description
1 polymer ?
#
loop_
_entity_poly.entity_id
_entity_poly.type
_entity_poly.pdbx_seq_one_letter_code
_entity_poly.pdbx_strand_id
1 'polypeptide(L)'
;MALIKESSKSASERPGLATGGLVAAMLTAALISVFYLAWKVVGLPFVPFDAFDWMARILPGQVLAAGIDAMITVIRAFNLGPTAAAAKTAEHVMAIAGMFFMGLFGGTILFSIIRAVRGRYAVILGLALGIALGIPLQLISQRVGQTAGTGPELSAIWVLGALLLWGTMLGWADQRLLAGGSTVLGAGPAGQPARGDTAERIDRRHFLVRLGGATAVVTVIGAVVGELFEVMRERVSGVTAKDLLLVFNASVA
;
A
#
# COMPACT_ATOMS: atom_id res chain seq x y z
N MET A 1 -46.63 -13.95 24.12
CA MET A 1 -45.69 -12.82 24.23
C MET A 1 -44.23 -13.21 24.00
N ALA A 2 -43.96 -14.30 23.28
CA ALA A 2 -42.61 -14.82 23.00
C ALA A 2 -42.17 -14.74 21.51
N LEU A 3 -43.04 -14.30 20.58
CA LEU A 3 -42.77 -14.26 19.15
C LEU A 3 -42.25 -12.93 18.59
N ILE A 4 -42.03 -11.90 19.43
CA ILE A 4 -41.55 -10.60 18.97
C ILE A 4 -40.04 -10.42 19.15
N LYS A 5 -39.34 -11.37 19.78
CA LYS A 5 -37.90 -11.24 20.09
C LYS A 5 -36.94 -11.84 19.04
N GLU A 6 -37.45 -12.56 18.03
CA GLU A 6 -36.59 -13.16 16.98
C GLU A 6 -36.46 -12.33 15.70
N SER A 7 -37.25 -11.25 15.55
CA SER A 7 -37.24 -10.45 14.32
C SER A 7 -36.17 -9.36 14.24
N SER A 8 -35.29 -9.21 15.23
CA SER A 8 -34.25 -8.16 15.22
C SER A 8 -32.82 -8.63 14.92
N LYS A 9 -32.62 -9.90 14.55
CA LYS A 9 -31.28 -10.49 14.37
C LYS A 9 -30.82 -10.66 12.91
N SER A 10 -31.61 -10.23 11.95
CA SER A 10 -31.24 -10.25 10.52
C SER A 10 -30.98 -8.86 9.95
N ALA A 11 -30.36 -7.97 10.73
CA ALA A 11 -29.63 -6.87 10.13
C ALA A 11 -28.40 -7.49 9.46
N SER A 12 -28.33 -7.47 8.13
CA SER A 12 -27.17 -7.91 7.34
C SER A 12 -25.90 -7.42 8.02
N GLU A 13 -25.13 -8.33 8.61
CA GLU A 13 -23.90 -7.97 9.32
C GLU A 13 -22.93 -7.37 8.30
N ARG A 14 -22.80 -6.05 8.35
CA ARG A 14 -21.84 -5.32 7.53
C ARG A 14 -20.44 -5.83 7.81
N PRO A 15 -19.53 -5.87 6.80
CA PRO A 15 -18.17 -6.33 7.00
C PRO A 15 -17.55 -5.65 8.22
N GLY A 16 -16.92 -6.43 9.09
CA GLY A 16 -16.30 -5.91 10.31
C GLY A 16 -15.19 -4.91 9.98
N LEU A 17 -14.85 -4.02 10.92
CA LEU A 17 -13.71 -3.10 10.77
C LEU A 17 -12.40 -3.87 10.49
N ALA A 18 -12.24 -5.05 11.08
CA ALA A 18 -11.11 -5.93 10.81
C ALA A 18 -11.01 -6.35 9.34
N THR A 19 -12.14 -6.65 8.69
CA THR A 19 -12.16 -6.99 7.25
C THR A 19 -11.77 -5.78 6.41
N GLY A 20 -12.26 -4.58 6.76
CA GLY A 20 -11.88 -3.34 6.10
C GLY A 20 -10.39 -3.04 6.25
N GLY A 21 -9.85 -3.20 7.46
CA GLY A 21 -8.41 -3.06 7.73
C GLY A 21 -7.56 -4.06 6.94
N LEU A 22 -7.99 -5.32 6.86
CA LEU A 22 -7.30 -6.33 6.06
C LEU A 22 -7.25 -5.96 4.56
N VAL A 23 -8.37 -5.52 4.00
CA VAL A 23 -8.44 -5.07 2.60
C VAL A 23 -7.53 -3.85 2.38
N ALA A 24 -7.55 -2.88 3.31
CA ALA A 24 -6.67 -1.72 3.26
C ALA A 24 -5.20 -2.12 3.30
N ALA A 25 -4.81 -3.05 4.18
CA ALA A 25 -3.45 -3.57 4.28
C ALA A 25 -3.00 -4.23 2.97
N MET A 26 -3.83 -5.10 2.39
CA MET A 26 -3.52 -5.80 1.13
C MET A 26 -3.34 -4.81 -0.04
N LEU A 27 -4.26 -3.86 -0.20
CA LEU A 27 -4.18 -2.88 -1.28
C LEU A 27 -3.01 -1.90 -1.09
N THR A 28 -2.68 -1.55 0.15
CA THR A 28 -1.53 -0.68 0.45
C THR A 28 -0.21 -1.39 0.19
N ALA A 29 -0.09 -2.67 0.54
CA ALA A 29 1.10 -3.46 0.21
C ALA A 29 1.33 -3.54 -1.31
N ALA A 30 0.27 -3.78 -2.08
CA ALA A 30 0.34 -3.77 -3.53
C ALA A 30 0.73 -2.38 -4.08
N LEU A 31 0.17 -1.30 -3.53
CA LEU A 31 0.51 0.08 -3.92
C LEU A 31 2.00 0.37 -3.70
N ILE A 32 2.54 0.03 -2.52
CA ILE A 32 3.95 0.23 -2.19
C ILE A 32 4.84 -0.55 -3.18
N SER A 33 4.46 -1.78 -3.51
CA SER A 33 5.20 -2.60 -4.46
C SER A 33 5.20 -2.02 -5.88
N VAL A 34 4.07 -1.46 -6.32
CA VAL A 34 3.95 -0.77 -7.61
C VAL A 34 4.81 0.50 -7.62
N PHE A 35 4.83 1.29 -6.54
CA PHE A 35 5.74 2.43 -6.40
C PHE A 35 7.21 1.99 -6.46
N TYR A 36 7.55 0.90 -5.77
CA TYR A 36 8.91 0.37 -5.76
C TYR A 36 9.36 -0.07 -7.16
N LEU A 37 8.51 -0.83 -7.85
CA LEU A 37 8.80 -1.28 -9.22
C LEU A 37 9.00 -0.09 -10.19
N ALA A 38 8.12 0.90 -10.14
CA ALA A 38 8.20 2.07 -11.00
C ALA A 38 9.46 2.91 -10.71
N TRP A 39 9.86 3.02 -9.46
CA TRP A 39 11.11 3.66 -9.06
C TRP A 39 12.32 2.95 -9.62
N LYS A 40 12.39 1.61 -9.49
CA LYS A 40 13.53 0.82 -9.96
C LYS A 40 13.65 0.76 -11.49
N VAL A 41 12.52 0.64 -12.19
CA VAL A 41 12.51 0.42 -13.66
C VAL A 41 12.53 1.73 -14.43
N VAL A 42 11.75 2.73 -14.00
CA VAL A 42 11.53 3.96 -14.77
C VAL A 42 12.12 5.19 -14.08
N GLY A 43 12.55 5.09 -12.82
CA GLY A 43 13.08 6.23 -12.04
C GLY A 43 11.98 7.18 -11.56
N LEU A 44 10.73 6.71 -11.46
CA LEU A 44 9.62 7.50 -10.93
C LEU A 44 9.75 7.68 -9.40
N PRO A 45 9.11 8.69 -8.79
CA PRO A 45 9.19 8.93 -7.36
C PRO A 45 8.76 7.73 -6.54
N PHE A 46 9.55 7.40 -5.52
CA PHE A 46 9.16 6.43 -4.51
C PHE A 46 8.60 7.14 -3.28
N VAL A 47 7.31 7.36 -3.30
CA VAL A 47 6.57 8.15 -2.29
C VAL A 47 6.90 7.80 -0.84
N PRO A 48 7.10 6.52 -0.43
CA PRO A 48 7.48 6.20 0.94
C PRO A 48 8.77 6.89 1.40
N PHE A 49 9.79 6.97 0.55
CA PHE A 49 11.06 7.62 0.90
C PHE A 49 10.92 9.13 0.95
N ASP A 50 10.22 9.71 -0.03
CA ASP A 50 9.98 11.16 -0.07
C ASP A 50 9.21 11.63 1.17
N ALA A 51 8.17 10.88 1.56
CA ALA A 51 7.37 11.16 2.75
C ALA A 51 8.20 11.03 4.03
N PHE A 52 9.04 10.01 4.13
CA PHE A 52 9.91 9.79 5.29
C PHE A 52 10.97 10.90 5.41
N ASP A 53 11.63 11.26 4.32
CA ASP A 53 12.64 12.32 4.30
C ASP A 53 12.02 13.69 4.63
N TRP A 54 10.83 13.97 4.11
CA TRP A 54 10.08 15.17 4.47
C TRP A 54 9.73 15.20 5.97
N MET A 55 9.26 14.07 6.50
CA MET A 55 8.93 13.95 7.92
C MET A 55 10.18 14.16 8.79
N ALA A 56 11.32 13.57 8.42
CA ALA A 56 12.58 13.74 9.13
C ALA A 56 13.05 15.21 9.17
N ARG A 57 12.75 16.00 8.14
CA ARG A 57 13.09 17.44 8.10
C ARG A 57 12.18 18.32 8.96
N ILE A 58 10.96 17.88 9.25
CA ILE A 58 9.98 18.65 10.05
C ILE A 58 10.08 18.29 11.53
N LEU A 59 10.54 17.08 11.85
CA LEU A 59 10.62 16.61 13.22
C LEU A 59 11.61 17.47 14.03
N PRO A 60 11.25 17.84 15.27
CA PRO A 60 12.20 18.49 16.19
C PRO A 60 13.44 17.62 16.37
N GLY A 61 14.63 18.25 16.42
CA GLY A 61 15.91 17.53 16.51
C GLY A 61 15.98 16.52 17.66
N GLN A 62 15.31 16.80 18.78
CA GLN A 62 15.23 15.89 19.93
C GLN A 62 14.49 14.57 19.59
N VAL A 63 13.41 14.65 18.81
CA VAL A 63 12.65 13.47 18.37
C VAL A 63 13.47 12.65 17.38
N LEU A 64 14.16 13.34 16.47
CA LEU A 64 15.04 12.70 15.50
C LEU A 64 16.21 11.99 16.19
N ALA A 65 16.86 12.66 17.16
CA ALA A 65 17.95 12.06 17.95
C ALA A 65 17.47 10.81 18.71
N ALA A 66 16.33 10.89 19.39
CA ALA A 66 15.74 9.74 20.09
C ALA A 66 15.41 8.58 19.14
N GLY A 67 14.93 8.87 17.94
CA GLY A 67 14.69 7.86 16.89
C GLY A 67 15.97 7.17 16.42
N ILE A 68 17.03 7.95 16.20
CA ILE A 68 18.36 7.43 15.83
C ILE A 68 18.93 6.55 16.95
N ASP A 69 18.87 6.99 18.21
CA ASP A 69 19.37 6.24 19.36
C ASP A 69 18.61 4.92 19.56
N ALA A 70 17.28 4.94 19.40
CA ALA A 70 16.46 3.74 19.43
C ALA A 70 16.86 2.76 18.31
N MET A 71 17.05 3.26 17.08
CA MET A 71 17.49 2.46 15.94
C MET A 71 18.86 1.83 16.19
N ILE A 72 19.85 2.59 16.68
CA ILE A 72 21.18 2.08 17.00
C ILE A 72 21.09 1.00 18.08
N THR A 73 20.23 1.18 19.08
CA THR A 73 20.02 0.21 20.15
C THR A 73 19.48 -1.11 19.59
N VAL A 74 18.51 -1.05 18.68
CA VAL A 74 17.95 -2.24 18.02
C VAL A 74 19.01 -2.93 17.16
N ILE A 75 19.76 -2.19 16.34
CA ILE A 75 20.82 -2.74 15.48
C ILE A 75 21.87 -3.49 16.32
N ARG A 76 22.27 -2.92 17.45
CA ARG A 76 23.23 -3.54 18.37
C ARG A 76 22.66 -4.75 19.09
N ALA A 77 21.40 -4.68 19.55
CA ALA A 77 20.75 -5.77 20.26
C ALA A 77 20.59 -7.02 19.38
N PHE A 78 20.31 -6.85 18.10
CA PHE A 78 20.14 -7.94 17.12
C PHE A 78 21.40 -8.26 16.32
N ASN A 79 22.52 -7.58 16.58
CA ASN A 79 23.82 -7.77 15.91
C ASN A 79 23.71 -7.76 14.36
N LEU A 80 22.99 -6.77 13.81
CA LEU A 80 22.59 -6.68 12.39
C LEU A 80 23.76 -6.25 11.45
N GLY A 81 25.01 -6.33 11.89
CA GLY A 81 26.19 -6.03 11.09
C GLY A 81 26.65 -4.57 11.16
N PRO A 82 27.39 -4.06 10.15
CA PRO A 82 27.95 -2.71 10.17
C PRO A 82 26.89 -1.64 10.34
N THR A 83 27.04 -0.77 11.34
CA THR A 83 26.03 0.21 11.76
C THR A 83 25.53 1.10 10.62
N ALA A 84 26.39 1.50 9.68
CA ALA A 84 26.02 2.36 8.57
C ALA A 84 25.07 1.66 7.55
N ALA A 85 25.37 0.41 7.18
CA ALA A 85 24.53 -0.36 6.26
C ALA A 85 23.19 -0.73 6.92
N ALA A 86 23.24 -1.17 8.18
CA ALA A 86 22.05 -1.50 8.96
C ALA A 86 21.15 -0.28 9.20
N ALA A 87 21.73 0.91 9.43
CA ALA A 87 20.98 2.16 9.56
C ALA A 87 20.24 2.52 8.28
N LYS A 88 20.88 2.40 7.12
CA LYS A 88 20.26 2.65 5.82
C LYS A 88 19.10 1.69 5.54
N THR A 89 19.28 0.41 5.85
CA THR A 89 18.21 -0.59 5.73
C THR A 89 17.05 -0.29 6.67
N ALA A 90 17.33 0.10 7.92
CA ALA A 90 16.32 0.47 8.89
C ALA A 90 15.51 1.71 8.45
N GLU A 91 16.16 2.71 7.86
CA GLU A 91 15.50 3.88 7.26
C GLU A 91 14.52 3.46 6.17
N HIS A 92 14.95 2.61 5.24
CA HIS A 92 14.08 2.10 4.18
C HIS A 92 12.89 1.30 4.73
N VAL A 93 13.13 0.44 5.71
CA VAL A 93 12.06 -0.34 6.35
C VAL A 93 11.07 0.58 7.07
N MET A 94 11.55 1.60 7.79
CA MET A 94 10.68 2.57 8.46
C MET A 94 9.85 3.39 7.48
N ALA A 95 10.41 3.80 6.35
CA ALA A 95 9.68 4.53 5.31
C ALA A 95 8.54 3.68 4.71
N ILE A 96 8.84 2.42 4.38
CA ILE A 96 7.86 1.47 3.85
C ILE A 96 6.78 1.17 4.90
N ALA A 97 7.19 0.91 6.15
CA ALA A 97 6.27 0.65 7.26
C ALA A 97 5.37 1.86 7.54
N GLY A 98 5.94 3.08 7.55
CA GLY A 98 5.18 4.31 7.73
C GLY A 98 4.08 4.48 6.68
N MET A 99 4.42 4.28 5.40
CA MET A 99 3.45 4.33 4.30
C MET A 99 2.39 3.22 4.43
N PHE A 100 2.81 2.01 4.83
CA PHE A 100 1.89 0.89 5.06
C PHE A 100 0.88 1.20 6.16
N PHE A 101 1.34 1.70 7.31
CA PHE A 101 0.45 2.08 8.41
C PHE A 101 -0.44 3.26 8.04
N MET A 102 0.06 4.25 7.32
CA MET A 102 -0.76 5.36 6.82
C MET A 102 -1.90 4.86 5.95
N GLY A 103 -1.63 3.94 5.01
CA GLY A 103 -2.66 3.35 4.15
C GLY A 103 -3.62 2.45 4.93
N LEU A 104 -3.12 1.65 5.89
CA LEU A 104 -3.94 0.81 6.76
C LEU A 104 -4.91 1.66 7.60
N PHE A 105 -4.42 2.69 8.27
CA PHE A 105 -5.26 3.58 9.09
C PHE A 105 -6.22 4.40 8.22
N GLY A 106 -5.75 5.00 7.13
CA GLY A 106 -6.58 5.74 6.20
C GLY A 106 -7.72 4.89 5.63
N GLY A 107 -7.40 3.67 5.20
CA GLY A 107 -8.40 2.72 4.72
C GLY A 107 -9.37 2.28 5.83
N THR A 108 -8.89 2.00 7.04
CA THR A 108 -9.77 1.63 8.17
C THR A 108 -10.72 2.78 8.54
N ILE A 109 -10.24 4.01 8.54
CA ILE A 109 -11.06 5.22 8.75
C ILE A 109 -12.09 5.34 7.62
N LEU A 110 -11.68 5.16 6.36
CA LEU A 110 -12.59 5.17 5.22
C LEU A 110 -13.73 4.16 5.39
N PHE A 111 -13.42 2.90 5.72
CA PHE A 111 -14.44 1.87 5.96
C PHE A 111 -15.37 2.25 7.11
N SER A 112 -14.85 2.91 8.15
CA SER A 112 -15.67 3.42 9.27
C SER A 112 -16.65 4.50 8.80
N ILE A 113 -16.19 5.44 7.96
CA ILE A 113 -17.03 6.51 7.39
C ILE A 113 -18.08 5.93 6.44
N ILE A 114 -17.68 5.00 5.52
CA ILE A 114 -18.60 4.35 4.60
C ILE A 114 -19.73 3.64 5.36
N ARG A 115 -19.41 3.00 6.48
CA ARG A 115 -20.44 2.39 7.36
C ARG A 115 -21.41 3.41 7.92
N ALA A 116 -20.91 4.58 8.35
CA ALA A 116 -21.76 5.65 8.90
C ALA A 116 -22.74 6.20 7.86
N VAL A 117 -22.31 6.37 6.60
CA VAL A 117 -23.14 6.87 5.49
C VAL A 117 -23.86 5.77 4.71
N ARG A 118 -23.97 4.57 5.25
CA ARG A 118 -24.70 3.42 4.69
C ARG A 118 -24.19 2.93 3.30
N GLY A 119 -22.92 3.15 2.99
CA GLY A 119 -22.25 2.59 1.80
C GLY A 119 -22.62 3.23 0.46
N ARG A 120 -23.55 4.19 0.43
CA ARG A 120 -24.09 4.78 -0.82
C ARG A 120 -23.04 5.47 -1.69
N TYR A 121 -21.98 5.99 -1.06
CA TYR A 121 -20.94 6.80 -1.71
C TYR A 121 -19.54 6.19 -1.55
N ALA A 122 -19.44 4.88 -1.38
CA ALA A 122 -18.18 4.22 -1.06
C ALA A 122 -17.05 4.55 -2.05
N VAL A 123 -17.30 4.49 -3.36
CA VAL A 123 -16.29 4.81 -4.38
C VAL A 123 -15.93 6.29 -4.37
N ILE A 124 -16.91 7.17 -4.18
CA ILE A 124 -16.67 8.63 -4.12
C ILE A 124 -15.84 8.97 -2.88
N LEU A 125 -16.14 8.36 -1.74
CA LEU A 125 -15.35 8.53 -0.52
C LEU A 125 -13.94 7.96 -0.66
N GLY A 126 -13.80 6.82 -1.34
CA GLY A 126 -12.49 6.27 -1.69
C GLY A 126 -11.69 7.20 -2.59
N LEU A 127 -12.31 7.77 -3.62
CA LEU A 127 -11.70 8.78 -4.48
C LEU A 127 -11.29 10.03 -3.68
N ALA A 128 -12.15 10.51 -2.80
CA ALA A 128 -11.86 11.65 -1.94
C ALA A 128 -10.66 11.37 -1.01
N LEU A 129 -10.54 10.17 -0.45
CA LEU A 129 -9.37 9.77 0.32
C LEU A 129 -8.11 9.74 -0.56
N GLY A 130 -8.21 9.20 -1.77
CA GLY A 130 -7.10 9.20 -2.75
C GLY A 130 -6.62 10.60 -3.07
N ILE A 131 -7.52 11.57 -3.23
CA ILE A 131 -7.19 13.00 -3.43
C ILE A 131 -6.57 13.59 -2.15
N ALA A 132 -7.18 13.34 -0.98
CA ALA A 132 -6.74 13.90 0.29
C ALA A 132 -5.32 13.45 0.69
N LEU A 133 -4.93 12.23 0.35
CA LEU A 133 -3.56 11.74 0.53
C LEU A 133 -2.68 12.05 -0.68
N GLY A 134 -3.22 11.98 -1.88
CA GLY A 134 -2.47 12.17 -3.12
C GLY A 134 -1.89 13.56 -3.29
N ILE A 135 -2.68 14.60 -3.02
CA ILE A 135 -2.21 15.99 -3.18
C ILE A 135 -1.05 16.30 -2.21
N PRO A 136 -1.16 16.06 -0.89
CA PRO A 136 -0.03 16.31 0.02
C PRO A 136 1.21 15.49 -0.33
N LEU A 137 1.06 14.20 -0.61
CA LEU A 137 2.18 13.33 -0.95
C LEU A 137 2.85 13.74 -2.25
N GLN A 138 2.08 14.18 -3.25
CA GLN A 138 2.63 14.72 -4.48
C GLN A 138 3.41 16.01 -4.25
N LEU A 139 2.89 16.94 -3.44
CA LEU A 139 3.59 18.18 -3.09
C LEU A 139 4.88 17.89 -2.31
N ILE A 140 4.87 16.91 -1.42
CA ILE A 140 6.04 16.45 -0.69
C ILE A 140 7.06 15.88 -1.68
N SER A 141 6.64 14.98 -2.56
CA SER A 141 7.51 14.34 -3.54
C SER A 141 8.18 15.36 -4.47
N GLN A 142 7.46 16.41 -4.86
CA GLN A 142 8.04 17.51 -5.65
C GLN A 142 9.07 18.37 -4.90
N ARG A 143 8.87 18.56 -3.57
CA ARG A 143 9.78 19.39 -2.76
C ARG A 143 11.02 18.65 -2.29
N VAL A 144 10.89 17.37 -2.00
CA VAL A 144 11.96 16.51 -1.50
C VAL A 144 12.63 15.80 -2.67
N GLY A 145 11.86 15.53 -3.71
CA GLY A 145 12.18 14.61 -4.78
C GLY A 145 13.49 14.93 -5.47
N GLN A 146 14.41 14.06 -5.26
CA GLN A 146 15.60 13.88 -6.08
C GLN A 146 15.20 13.11 -7.35
N THR A 147 14.12 13.52 -8.00
CA THR A 147 13.65 12.92 -9.25
C THR A 147 14.58 13.38 -10.38
N ALA A 148 15.80 12.91 -10.31
CA ALA A 148 16.74 13.05 -11.40
C ALA A 148 16.29 12.19 -12.58
N GLY A 149 15.44 12.70 -13.44
CA GLY A 149 15.13 12.05 -14.70
C GLY A 149 13.70 12.13 -15.20
N THR A 150 12.72 12.26 -14.33
CA THR A 150 11.30 12.38 -14.75
C THR A 150 10.79 13.80 -14.52
N GLY A 151 10.15 14.38 -15.55
CA GLY A 151 9.55 15.71 -15.42
C GLY A 151 8.50 15.79 -14.30
N PRO A 152 8.29 16.98 -13.70
CA PRO A 152 7.37 17.16 -12.57
C PRO A 152 5.93 16.76 -12.92
N GLU A 153 5.54 16.89 -14.17
CA GLU A 153 4.21 16.53 -14.66
C GLU A 153 3.98 15.03 -14.64
N LEU A 154 4.95 14.24 -15.12
CA LEU A 154 4.87 12.79 -15.12
C LEU A 154 4.86 12.23 -13.68
N SER A 155 5.67 12.83 -12.81
CA SER A 155 5.66 12.52 -11.37
C SER A 155 4.29 12.79 -10.74
N ALA A 156 3.65 13.93 -11.08
CA ALA A 156 2.34 14.28 -10.56
C ALA A 156 1.26 13.29 -11.03
N ILE A 157 1.22 13.01 -12.33
CA ILE A 157 0.27 12.05 -12.91
C ILE A 157 0.44 10.68 -12.26
N TRP A 158 1.69 10.25 -12.06
CA TRP A 158 2.01 8.96 -11.45
C TRP A 158 1.50 8.86 -10.01
N VAL A 159 1.92 9.78 -9.15
CA VAL A 159 1.59 9.73 -7.71
C VAL A 159 0.10 9.90 -7.48
N LEU A 160 -0.51 10.92 -8.13
CA LEU A 160 -1.95 11.16 -8.02
C LEU A 160 -2.73 9.99 -8.61
N GLY A 161 -2.37 9.52 -9.79
CA GLY A 161 -3.05 8.39 -10.46
C GLY A 161 -3.03 7.12 -9.62
N ALA A 162 -1.87 6.77 -9.04
CA ALA A 162 -1.73 5.59 -8.20
C ALA A 162 -2.56 5.68 -6.91
N LEU A 163 -2.57 6.84 -6.24
CA LEU A 163 -3.36 7.04 -5.01
C LEU A 163 -4.86 7.16 -5.28
N LEU A 164 -5.26 7.76 -6.40
CA LEU A 164 -6.66 7.76 -6.84
C LEU A 164 -7.15 6.35 -7.14
N LEU A 165 -6.35 5.56 -7.85
CA LEU A 165 -6.66 4.15 -8.13
C LEU A 165 -6.77 3.34 -6.84
N TRP A 166 -5.83 3.51 -5.90
CA TRP A 166 -5.86 2.85 -4.60
C TRP A 166 -7.11 3.22 -3.79
N GLY A 167 -7.45 4.51 -3.70
CA GLY A 167 -8.64 4.96 -3.00
C GLY A 167 -9.93 4.46 -3.63
N THR A 168 -10.05 4.49 -4.97
CA THR A 168 -11.22 3.95 -5.68
C THR A 168 -11.36 2.44 -5.50
N MET A 169 -10.25 1.70 -5.49
CA MET A 169 -10.24 0.25 -5.22
C MET A 169 -10.71 -0.07 -3.79
N LEU A 170 -10.34 0.74 -2.80
CA LEU A 170 -10.86 0.60 -1.43
C LEU A 170 -12.39 0.76 -1.40
N GLY A 171 -12.91 1.82 -2.02
CA GLY A 171 -14.35 2.07 -2.09
C GLY A 171 -15.10 0.98 -2.88
N TRP A 172 -14.52 0.50 -3.97
CA TRP A 172 -15.07 -0.61 -4.75
C TRP A 172 -15.07 -1.93 -3.97
N ALA A 173 -14.00 -2.21 -3.23
CA ALA A 173 -13.91 -3.41 -2.40
C ALA A 173 -15.01 -3.45 -1.33
N ASP A 174 -15.30 -2.30 -0.69
CA ASP A 174 -16.43 -2.19 0.26
C ASP A 174 -17.77 -2.50 -0.41
N GLN A 175 -18.03 -1.94 -1.60
CA GLN A 175 -19.25 -2.24 -2.35
C GLN A 175 -19.38 -3.73 -2.70
N ARG A 176 -18.29 -4.38 -3.07
CA ARG A 176 -18.27 -5.82 -3.38
C ARG A 176 -18.52 -6.67 -2.13
N LEU A 177 -17.96 -6.29 -0.99
CA LEU A 177 -18.21 -6.96 0.29
C LEU A 177 -19.66 -6.80 0.75
N LEU A 178 -20.32 -5.68 0.42
CA LEU A 178 -21.75 -5.47 0.69
C LEU A 178 -22.65 -6.22 -0.32
N ALA A 179 -22.29 -6.25 -1.60
CA ALA A 179 -23.08 -6.90 -2.65
C ALA A 179 -23.14 -8.42 -2.51
N GLY A 180 -22.07 -9.05 -1.99
CA GLY A 180 -22.04 -10.48 -1.66
C GLY A 180 -23.08 -10.89 -0.62
N GLY A 181 -23.55 -9.94 0.22
CA GLY A 181 -24.64 -10.16 1.18
C GLY A 181 -26.05 -10.01 0.63
N SER A 182 -26.19 -9.42 -0.57
CA SER A 182 -27.52 -9.04 -1.10
C SER A 182 -28.08 -10.01 -2.16
N THR A 183 -27.27 -10.90 -2.70
CA THR A 183 -27.65 -11.77 -3.84
C THR A 183 -28.54 -12.96 -3.43
N VAL A 184 -28.75 -13.19 -2.14
CA VAL A 184 -29.53 -14.36 -1.64
C VAL A 184 -31.01 -14.02 -1.37
N LEU A 185 -31.44 -12.77 -1.50
CA LEU A 185 -32.83 -12.36 -1.28
C LEU A 185 -33.76 -12.48 -2.50
N GLY A 186 -33.26 -13.03 -3.62
CA GLY A 186 -34.03 -13.25 -4.84
C GLY A 186 -34.37 -14.74 -5.08
N ALA A 187 -35.60 -15.15 -4.76
CA ALA A 187 -36.28 -16.32 -5.24
C ALA A 187 -35.75 -17.71 -4.85
N GLY A 188 -35.97 -18.10 -3.62
CA GLY A 188 -36.12 -19.50 -3.24
C GLY A 188 -37.56 -19.78 -2.81
N PRO A 189 -38.18 -20.94 -3.10
CA PRO A 189 -39.53 -21.27 -2.64
C PRO A 189 -39.58 -21.34 -1.12
N ALA A 190 -40.61 -20.78 -0.55
CA ALA A 190 -40.88 -20.75 0.88
C ALA A 190 -40.81 -22.16 1.48
N GLY A 191 -39.77 -22.42 2.32
CA GLY A 191 -39.71 -23.69 3.04
C GLY A 191 -38.33 -24.24 3.43
N GLN A 192 -37.20 -23.59 3.08
CA GLN A 192 -35.90 -24.08 3.53
C GLN A 192 -35.23 -23.12 4.51
N PRO A 193 -35.04 -23.50 5.79
CA PRO A 193 -34.30 -22.69 6.75
C PRO A 193 -32.79 -22.74 6.49
N ALA A 194 -32.14 -21.58 6.62
CA ALA A 194 -30.73 -21.40 6.95
C ALA A 194 -29.62 -21.78 5.95
N ARG A 195 -29.84 -21.67 4.64
CA ARG A 195 -28.71 -21.71 3.67
C ARG A 195 -28.06 -20.35 3.39
N GLY A 196 -28.70 -19.24 3.81
CA GLY A 196 -28.25 -17.87 3.54
C GLY A 196 -26.90 -17.52 4.17
N ASP A 197 -26.73 -17.78 5.46
CA ASP A 197 -25.54 -17.38 6.22
C ASP A 197 -24.25 -18.07 5.76
N THR A 198 -24.37 -19.33 5.34
CA THR A 198 -23.20 -20.11 4.89
C THR A 198 -22.75 -19.67 3.50
N ALA A 199 -23.68 -19.41 2.59
CA ALA A 199 -23.37 -18.94 1.24
C ALA A 199 -22.74 -17.54 1.24
N GLU A 200 -23.25 -16.62 2.07
CA GLU A 200 -22.70 -15.27 2.23
C GLU A 200 -21.27 -15.28 2.79
N ARG A 201 -20.98 -16.11 3.78
CA ARG A 201 -19.62 -16.29 4.33
C ARG A 201 -18.67 -16.87 3.31
N ILE A 202 -19.13 -17.79 2.46
CA ILE A 202 -18.33 -18.41 1.39
C ILE A 202 -17.97 -17.36 0.34
N ASP A 203 -18.92 -16.53 -0.11
CA ASP A 203 -18.66 -15.49 -1.10
C ASP A 203 -17.69 -14.42 -0.62
N ARG A 204 -17.82 -13.95 0.62
CA ARG A 204 -16.89 -13.01 1.23
C ARG A 204 -15.48 -13.60 1.35
N ARG A 205 -15.37 -14.85 1.77
CA ARG A 205 -14.09 -15.55 1.87
C ARG A 205 -13.44 -15.69 0.50
N HIS A 206 -14.19 -16.09 -0.52
CA HIS A 206 -13.69 -16.20 -1.90
C HIS A 206 -13.21 -14.85 -2.45
N PHE A 207 -13.95 -13.78 -2.18
CA PHE A 207 -13.51 -12.44 -2.56
C PHE A 207 -12.19 -12.06 -1.89
N LEU A 208 -12.07 -12.24 -0.57
CA LEU A 208 -10.86 -11.92 0.18
C LEU A 208 -9.66 -12.78 -0.26
N VAL A 209 -9.87 -14.06 -0.54
CA VAL A 209 -8.82 -14.95 -1.05
C VAL A 209 -8.36 -14.51 -2.45
N ARG A 210 -9.27 -14.16 -3.34
CA ARG A 210 -8.92 -13.66 -4.68
C ARG A 210 -8.22 -12.31 -4.62
N LEU A 211 -8.72 -11.39 -3.81
CA LEU A 211 -8.08 -10.08 -3.61
C LEU A 211 -6.69 -10.25 -2.99
N GLY A 212 -6.58 -11.06 -1.93
CA GLY A 212 -5.31 -11.35 -1.28
C GLY A 212 -4.31 -12.04 -2.22
N GLY A 213 -4.78 -12.99 -3.03
CA GLY A 213 -3.96 -13.63 -4.07
C GLY A 213 -3.47 -12.63 -5.11
N ALA A 214 -4.36 -11.78 -5.64
CA ALA A 214 -3.99 -10.77 -6.63
C ALA A 214 -3.01 -9.74 -6.07
N THR A 215 -3.25 -9.21 -4.87
CA THR A 215 -2.35 -8.26 -4.23
C THR A 215 -1.01 -8.89 -3.85
N ALA A 216 -1.00 -10.14 -3.37
CA ALA A 216 0.24 -10.87 -3.09
C ALA A 216 1.08 -11.07 -4.36
N VAL A 217 0.45 -11.45 -5.47
CA VAL A 217 1.13 -11.58 -6.77
C VAL A 217 1.74 -10.25 -7.21
N VAL A 218 0.99 -9.16 -7.15
CA VAL A 218 1.50 -7.81 -7.48
C VAL A 218 2.67 -7.43 -6.57
N THR A 219 2.55 -7.70 -5.26
CA THR A 219 3.59 -7.38 -4.28
C THR A 219 4.87 -8.18 -4.54
N VAL A 220 4.76 -9.48 -4.78
CA VAL A 220 5.92 -10.34 -5.05
C VAL A 220 6.56 -10.00 -6.39
N ILE A 221 5.77 -9.84 -7.45
CA ILE A 221 6.30 -9.48 -8.77
C ILE A 221 7.01 -8.12 -8.70
N GLY A 222 6.40 -7.11 -8.07
CA GLY A 222 7.00 -5.78 -7.98
C GLY A 222 8.32 -5.79 -7.22
N ALA A 223 8.41 -6.52 -6.10
CA ALA A 223 9.64 -6.67 -5.34
C ALA A 223 10.72 -7.43 -6.15
N VAL A 224 10.38 -8.62 -6.67
CA VAL A 224 11.34 -9.48 -7.37
C VAL A 224 11.84 -8.83 -8.67
N VAL A 225 10.94 -8.27 -9.48
CA VAL A 225 11.32 -7.62 -10.74
C VAL A 225 12.14 -6.37 -10.48
N GLY A 226 11.80 -5.58 -9.44
CA GLY A 226 12.57 -4.41 -9.05
C GLY A 226 14.00 -4.75 -8.66
N GLU A 227 14.21 -5.78 -7.82
CA GLU A 227 15.54 -6.25 -7.44
C GLU A 227 16.33 -6.84 -8.64
N LEU A 228 15.66 -7.64 -9.47
CA LEU A 228 16.28 -8.23 -10.66
C LEU A 228 16.78 -7.15 -11.63
N PHE A 229 16.00 -6.08 -11.80
CA PHE A 229 16.36 -4.95 -12.65
C PHE A 229 17.58 -4.20 -12.11
N GLU A 230 17.68 -4.02 -10.78
CA GLU A 230 18.86 -3.40 -10.17
C GLU A 230 20.12 -4.24 -10.35
N VAL A 231 20.05 -5.54 -10.12
CA VAL A 231 21.18 -6.46 -10.35
C VAL A 231 21.63 -6.45 -11.81
N MET A 232 20.70 -6.41 -12.77
CA MET A 232 21.05 -6.28 -14.19
C MET A 232 21.71 -4.94 -14.51
N ARG A 233 21.19 -3.85 -13.96
CA ARG A 233 21.75 -2.50 -14.14
C ARG A 233 23.17 -2.39 -13.59
N GLU A 234 23.44 -2.95 -12.43
CA GLU A 234 24.78 -2.97 -11.83
C GLU A 234 25.76 -3.80 -12.67
N ARG A 235 25.33 -4.93 -13.22
CA ARG A 235 26.18 -5.75 -14.10
C ARG A 235 26.54 -5.00 -15.37
N VAL A 236 25.59 -4.34 -16.01
CA VAL A 236 25.82 -3.58 -17.24
C VAL A 236 26.76 -2.41 -16.98
N SER A 237 26.54 -1.63 -15.91
CA SER A 237 27.41 -0.51 -15.54
C SER A 237 28.83 -0.96 -15.17
N GLY A 238 28.97 -2.10 -14.48
CA GLY A 238 30.26 -2.69 -14.12
C GLY A 238 31.06 -3.17 -15.33
N VAL A 239 30.40 -3.71 -16.33
CA VAL A 239 31.05 -4.11 -17.62
C VAL A 239 31.55 -2.87 -18.36
N THR A 240 30.71 -1.85 -18.53
CA THR A 240 31.06 -0.60 -19.20
C THR A 240 32.25 0.11 -18.55
N ALA A 241 32.31 0.13 -17.21
CA ALA A 241 33.44 0.74 -16.49
C ALA A 241 34.75 -0.02 -16.71
N LYS A 242 34.71 -1.36 -16.74
CA LYS A 242 35.88 -2.19 -17.02
C LYS A 242 36.37 -2.01 -18.45
N ASP A 243 35.47 -1.97 -19.42
CA ASP A 243 35.81 -1.77 -20.83
C ASP A 243 36.43 -0.39 -21.08
N LEU A 244 35.92 0.65 -20.46
CA LEU A 244 36.49 2.01 -20.50
C LEU A 244 37.89 2.06 -19.90
N LEU A 245 38.14 1.37 -18.79
CA LEU A 245 39.49 1.30 -18.19
C LEU A 245 40.49 0.54 -19.06
N LEU A 246 40.05 -0.53 -19.73
CA LEU A 246 40.88 -1.27 -20.64
C LEU A 246 41.27 -0.44 -21.87
N VAL A 247 40.30 0.30 -22.44
CA VAL A 247 40.56 1.21 -23.56
C VAL A 247 41.51 2.34 -23.16
N PHE A 248 41.30 2.93 -21.98
CA PHE A 248 42.15 3.99 -21.45
C PHE A 248 43.60 3.51 -21.21
N ASN A 249 43.77 2.35 -20.56
CA ASN A 249 45.11 1.78 -20.36
C ASN A 249 45.81 1.39 -21.68
N ALA A 250 45.07 0.92 -22.68
CA ALA A 250 45.62 0.60 -24.01
C ALA A 250 46.02 1.84 -24.80
N SER A 251 45.46 3.03 -24.48
CA SER A 251 45.78 4.29 -25.14
C SER A 251 46.97 5.03 -24.51
N VAL A 252 47.44 4.60 -23.33
CA VAL A 252 48.53 5.22 -22.56
C VAL A 252 49.83 4.37 -22.65
N ALA A 253 49.74 3.15 -23.18
CA ALA A 253 50.90 2.25 -23.43
C ALA A 253 51.38 2.38 -24.85
#